data_8e7cb59e342b0195a12f14a94edb0320
#
_entry.id   8e7cb59e342b0195a12f14a94edb0320
#
_cell.length_a   1.000
_cell.length_b   1.000
_cell.length_c   1.000
_cell.angle_alpha   90.00
_cell.angle_beta   90.00
_cell.angle_gamma   90.00
#
_symmetry.space_group_name_H-M   'P 1'
#
loop_
_entity.id
_entity.type
_entity.pdbx_description
1 polymer ?
#
loop_
_entity_poly.entity_id
_entity_poly.type
_entity_poly.pdbx_seq_one_letter_code
_entity_poly.pdbx_strand_id
1 'polypeptide(L)'
;MTTRLLALLLTGTAEAVLAASSWDRVMLTDAAAKQGAVCLDGSPGGYFIQRGDPKRWILFMQGGGWCSSADDCAARAFGAPGKPGHPWLGGSRAWPRTYVDLYEGSQLFAAPGFRNFTIVFAPYCDGGSWSGDAAAPVPTAVNGTSIGKPIYYRGKRLLDALLDSVLAAGMANASNLLWGGCSAGGLTTYLHADYVKSRAAPGTRVLALADAMYSLQHEPFTPPILPARTFIDDMRWGYSAWNASGGIDADCLAHYGQVRYSLRAPV
;
A
#
# COMPACT_ATOMS: atom_id res chain seq x y z
N MET A 1 37.64 9.68 68.14
CA MET A 1 36.32 9.53 67.49
C MET A 1 36.49 9.99 66.06
N THR A 2 36.72 9.06 65.17
CA THR A 2 36.99 9.33 63.74
C THR A 2 35.81 8.82 62.92
N THR A 3 34.99 9.76 62.41
CA THR A 3 33.81 9.50 61.60
C THR A 3 34.25 9.24 60.18
N ARG A 4 34.05 8.02 59.65
CA ARG A 4 34.26 7.68 58.24
C ARG A 4 33.01 8.02 57.47
N LEU A 5 33.11 8.96 56.52
CA LEU A 5 32.07 9.22 55.52
C LEU A 5 32.14 8.10 54.47
N LEU A 6 31.01 7.37 54.30
CA LEU A 6 30.83 6.39 53.23
C LEU A 6 30.23 7.12 52.03
N ALA A 7 31.02 7.33 50.96
CA ALA A 7 30.53 7.86 49.70
C ALA A 7 29.86 6.73 48.89
N LEU A 8 28.55 6.79 48.76
CA LEU A 8 27.79 5.92 47.87
C LEU A 8 27.98 6.42 46.42
N LEU A 9 28.73 5.69 45.63
CA LEU A 9 28.79 5.86 44.18
C LEU A 9 27.53 5.28 43.55
N LEU A 10 26.58 6.13 43.22
CA LEU A 10 25.45 5.79 42.35
C LEU A 10 26.01 5.66 40.93
N THR A 11 26.26 4.43 40.49
CA THR A 11 26.47 4.11 39.08
C THR A 11 25.08 4.13 38.40
N GLY A 12 24.67 5.30 37.94
CA GLY A 12 23.54 5.45 37.08
C GLY A 12 23.88 4.81 35.72
N THR A 13 23.29 3.64 35.45
CA THR A 13 23.20 3.13 34.09
C THR A 13 22.36 4.11 33.31
N ALA A 14 22.98 4.90 32.46
CA ALA A 14 22.30 5.70 31.46
C ALA A 14 21.55 4.70 30.53
N GLU A 15 20.27 4.51 30.76
CA GLU A 15 19.40 3.95 29.73
C GLU A 15 19.50 4.90 28.55
N ALA A 16 20.14 4.43 27.49
CA ALA A 16 20.14 5.13 26.22
C ALA A 16 18.65 5.24 25.79
N VAL A 17 18.08 6.41 25.96
CA VAL A 17 16.80 6.76 25.34
C VAL A 17 17.05 6.61 23.85
N LEU A 18 16.63 5.47 23.30
CA LEU A 18 16.57 5.25 21.86
C LEU A 18 15.75 6.41 21.29
N ALA A 19 16.43 7.37 20.67
CA ALA A 19 15.76 8.42 19.92
C ALA A 19 14.77 7.74 19.00
N ALA A 20 13.49 8.09 19.11
CA ALA A 20 12.45 7.56 18.23
C ALA A 20 12.94 7.76 16.80
N SER A 21 13.18 6.66 16.08
CA SER A 21 13.70 6.73 14.72
C SER A 21 12.70 7.51 13.88
N SER A 22 13.16 8.60 13.26
CA SER A 22 12.33 9.45 12.42
C SER A 22 11.87 8.68 11.19
N TRP A 23 10.67 9.00 10.71
CA TRP A 23 10.18 8.53 9.43
C TRP A 23 10.62 9.49 8.33
N ASP A 24 11.26 8.96 7.31
CA ASP A 24 11.62 9.70 6.11
C ASP A 24 10.59 9.43 5.01
N ARG A 25 10.17 10.49 4.31
CA ARG A 25 9.35 10.37 3.12
C ARG A 25 10.23 10.27 1.88
N VAL A 26 10.04 9.22 1.10
CA VAL A 26 10.70 9.00 -0.20
C VAL A 26 9.67 9.12 -1.31
N MET A 27 9.87 10.06 -2.23
CA MET A 27 9.03 10.24 -3.41
C MET A 27 9.65 9.57 -4.64
N LEU A 28 8.87 8.82 -5.40
CA LEU A 28 9.30 8.07 -6.58
C LEU A 28 9.23 8.94 -7.86
N THR A 29 9.76 10.15 -7.80
CA THR A 29 9.66 11.15 -8.87
C THR A 29 10.30 10.70 -10.17
N ASP A 30 11.46 10.05 -10.09
CA ASP A 30 12.17 9.52 -11.25
C ASP A 30 11.39 8.38 -11.93
N ALA A 31 10.82 7.47 -11.14
CA ALA A 31 10.00 6.39 -11.67
C ALA A 31 8.67 6.92 -12.25
N ALA A 32 8.10 7.96 -11.65
CA ALA A 32 6.92 8.63 -12.19
C ALA A 32 7.22 9.20 -13.61
N ALA A 33 8.36 9.85 -13.78
CA ALA A 33 8.75 10.43 -15.05
C ALA A 33 9.14 9.38 -16.12
N LYS A 34 9.87 8.33 -15.72
CA LYS A 34 10.46 7.36 -16.65
C LYS A 34 9.55 6.15 -16.93
N GLN A 35 8.77 5.72 -15.94
CA GLN A 35 7.99 4.49 -15.98
C GLN A 35 6.48 4.75 -15.85
N GLY A 36 6.09 5.99 -15.55
CA GLY A 36 4.71 6.36 -15.29
C GLY A 36 4.16 5.79 -13.97
N ALA A 37 5.00 5.60 -12.98
CA ALA A 37 4.62 5.16 -11.62
C ALA A 37 3.94 6.31 -10.86
N VAL A 38 2.68 6.56 -11.19
CA VAL A 38 1.90 7.69 -10.70
C VAL A 38 0.61 7.27 -10.03
N CYS A 39 0.14 8.09 -9.09
CA CYS A 39 -1.17 8.00 -8.44
C CYS A 39 -2.32 8.25 -9.44
N LEU A 40 -3.58 8.09 -9.03
CA LEU A 40 -4.76 8.37 -9.86
C LEU A 40 -4.73 9.77 -10.47
N ASP A 41 -4.30 10.79 -9.73
CA ASP A 41 -4.23 12.19 -10.16
C ASP A 41 -2.98 12.54 -11.00
N GLY A 42 -2.13 11.56 -11.31
CA GLY A 42 -0.87 11.73 -12.02
C GLY A 42 0.31 12.23 -11.17
N SER A 43 0.13 12.43 -9.86
CA SER A 43 1.25 12.76 -8.96
C SER A 43 2.15 11.55 -8.73
N PRO A 44 3.46 11.75 -8.44
CA PRO A 44 4.39 10.66 -8.14
C PRO A 44 3.92 9.83 -6.94
N GLY A 45 4.11 8.51 -6.98
CA GLY A 45 4.01 7.68 -5.78
C GLY A 45 5.15 7.91 -4.80
N GLY A 46 5.12 7.20 -3.68
CA GLY A 46 6.17 7.30 -2.66
C GLY A 46 5.87 6.39 -1.47
N TYR A 47 6.71 6.48 -0.46
CA TYR A 47 6.56 5.73 0.79
C TYR A 47 7.20 6.48 1.95
N PHE A 48 6.88 6.05 3.15
CA PHE A 48 7.57 6.44 4.37
C PHE A 48 8.44 5.28 4.84
N ILE A 49 9.63 5.59 5.32
CA ILE A 49 10.56 4.59 5.84
C ILE A 49 11.07 4.99 7.21
N GLN A 50 11.03 4.05 8.15
CA GLN A 50 11.67 4.13 9.45
C GLN A 50 12.79 3.09 9.48
N ARG A 51 14.02 3.55 9.66
CA ARG A 51 15.19 2.67 9.68
C ARG A 51 15.30 1.93 11.01
N GLY A 52 15.56 0.64 10.93
CA GLY A 52 15.83 -0.26 12.04
C GLY A 52 16.87 -1.30 11.66
N ASP A 53 16.66 -2.56 12.05
CA ASP A 53 17.55 -3.67 11.69
C ASP A 53 17.56 -3.88 10.16
N PRO A 54 18.73 -3.77 9.52
CA PRO A 54 18.85 -3.89 8.07
C PRO A 54 18.56 -5.30 7.53
N LYS A 55 18.47 -6.31 8.41
CA LYS A 55 18.15 -7.70 8.05
C LYS A 55 16.67 -8.05 8.21
N ARG A 56 15.88 -7.18 8.86
CA ARG A 56 14.47 -7.44 9.17
C ARG A 56 13.61 -6.28 8.67
N TRP A 57 12.72 -6.56 7.74
CA TRP A 57 11.93 -5.55 7.06
C TRP A 57 10.43 -5.83 7.19
N ILE A 58 9.66 -4.77 7.31
CA ILE A 58 8.21 -4.75 7.07
C ILE A 58 7.97 -3.85 5.87
N LEU A 59 7.25 -4.35 4.88
CA LEU A 59 6.70 -3.57 3.78
C LEU A 59 5.18 -3.64 3.88
N PHE A 60 4.55 -2.53 4.29
CA PHE A 60 3.14 -2.46 4.63
C PHE A 60 2.39 -1.53 3.67
N MET A 61 1.34 -2.07 3.05
CA MET A 61 0.50 -1.41 2.06
C MET A 61 -0.75 -0.85 2.73
N GLN A 62 -0.97 0.45 2.58
CA GLN A 62 -2.16 1.11 3.11
C GLN A 62 -3.42 0.64 2.39
N GLY A 63 -4.54 0.53 3.11
CA GLY A 63 -5.86 0.32 2.55
C GLY A 63 -6.58 1.61 2.18
N GLY A 64 -7.89 1.52 1.94
CA GLY A 64 -8.72 2.68 1.62
C GLY A 64 -9.81 2.39 0.58
N GLY A 65 -10.28 1.14 0.48
CA GLY A 65 -11.30 0.71 -0.48
C GLY A 65 -10.82 0.77 -1.92
N TRP A 66 -11.72 0.69 -2.85
CA TRP A 66 -11.45 0.78 -4.30
C TRP A 66 -12.32 1.84 -4.93
N CYS A 67 -11.91 2.35 -6.06
CA CYS A 67 -12.84 3.06 -6.92
C CYS A 67 -13.45 2.08 -7.92
N SER A 68 -14.77 2.09 -8.04
CA SER A 68 -15.56 1.06 -8.73
C SER A 68 -16.25 1.55 -10.01
N SER A 69 -16.00 2.79 -10.41
CA SER A 69 -16.41 3.38 -11.68
C SER A 69 -15.44 4.49 -12.08
N ALA A 70 -15.47 4.91 -13.35
CA ALA A 70 -14.62 6.02 -13.82
C ALA A 70 -14.92 7.32 -13.06
N ASP A 71 -16.20 7.60 -12.80
CA ASP A 71 -16.64 8.77 -12.03
C ASP A 71 -16.17 8.71 -10.57
N ASP A 72 -16.26 7.54 -9.94
CA ASP A 72 -15.80 7.32 -8.58
C ASP A 72 -14.28 7.49 -8.47
N CYS A 73 -13.53 6.94 -9.42
CA CYS A 73 -12.07 7.14 -9.48
C CYS A 73 -11.70 8.61 -9.71
N ALA A 74 -12.44 9.31 -10.59
CA ALA A 74 -12.25 10.73 -10.82
C ALA A 74 -12.57 11.57 -9.57
N ALA A 75 -13.67 11.25 -8.89
CA ALA A 75 -14.06 11.90 -7.64
C ALA A 75 -13.04 11.65 -6.53
N ARG A 76 -12.48 10.44 -6.44
CA ARG A 76 -11.41 10.11 -5.50
C ARG A 76 -10.16 10.95 -5.77
N ALA A 77 -9.76 11.11 -7.03
CA ALA A 77 -8.57 11.84 -7.43
C ALA A 77 -8.72 13.37 -7.30
N PHE A 78 -9.86 13.91 -7.70
CA PHE A 78 -10.03 15.35 -7.91
C PHE A 78 -11.18 15.97 -7.13
N GLY A 79 -12.03 15.17 -6.48
CA GLY A 79 -13.26 15.60 -5.87
C GLY A 79 -14.47 15.54 -6.82
N ALA A 80 -15.64 15.78 -6.25
CA ALA A 80 -16.91 15.96 -6.94
C ALA A 80 -17.44 17.38 -6.68
N PRO A 81 -18.43 17.88 -7.42
CA PRO A 81 -19.03 19.18 -7.15
C PRO A 81 -19.40 19.33 -5.68
N GLY A 82 -18.83 20.34 -5.02
CA GLY A 82 -19.02 20.62 -3.59
C GLY A 82 -18.31 19.67 -2.61
N LYS A 83 -17.51 18.71 -3.10
CA LYS A 83 -16.74 17.81 -2.27
C LYS A 83 -15.30 17.71 -2.79
N PRO A 84 -14.28 18.03 -1.99
CA PRO A 84 -12.89 17.84 -2.39
C PRO A 84 -12.61 16.34 -2.62
N GLY A 85 -11.61 16.04 -3.45
CA GLY A 85 -11.07 14.67 -3.58
C GLY A 85 -10.48 14.17 -2.26
N HIS A 86 -10.26 12.85 -2.17
CA HIS A 86 -9.63 12.31 -0.98
C HIS A 86 -8.15 12.72 -0.96
N PRO A 87 -7.70 13.52 0.01
CA PRO A 87 -6.39 14.19 -0.05
C PRO A 87 -5.21 13.23 -0.12
N TRP A 88 -5.39 11.96 0.27
CA TRP A 88 -4.31 10.97 0.34
C TRP A 88 -4.55 9.74 -0.53
N LEU A 89 -5.81 9.38 -0.82
CA LEU A 89 -6.15 8.13 -1.52
C LEU A 89 -6.24 8.27 -3.05
N GLY A 90 -6.16 9.47 -3.58
CA GLY A 90 -6.20 9.74 -5.02
C GLY A 90 -4.93 10.38 -5.58
N GLY A 91 -4.04 10.82 -4.70
CA GLY A 91 -2.79 11.48 -5.08
C GLY A 91 -1.86 11.72 -3.90
N SER A 92 -0.62 12.09 -4.20
CA SER A 92 0.42 12.30 -3.18
C SER A 92 0.64 13.77 -2.79
N ARG A 93 -0.04 14.70 -3.44
CA ARG A 93 0.22 16.16 -3.27
C ARG A 93 0.01 16.65 -1.84
N ALA A 94 -0.92 16.02 -1.11
CA ALA A 94 -1.24 16.37 0.27
C ALA A 94 -0.59 15.44 1.31
N TRP A 95 0.29 14.53 0.90
CA TRP A 95 0.96 13.67 1.86
C TRP A 95 1.88 14.49 2.78
N PRO A 96 1.88 14.22 4.08
CA PRO A 96 2.73 14.93 5.04
C PRO A 96 4.22 14.64 4.76
N ARG A 97 5.10 15.43 5.37
CA ARG A 97 6.56 15.24 5.23
C ARG A 97 7.08 14.03 5.99
N THR A 98 6.34 13.54 6.97
CA THR A 98 6.68 12.36 7.78
C THR A 98 5.44 11.51 8.00
N TYR A 99 5.63 10.24 8.36
CA TYR A 99 4.54 9.36 8.75
C TYR A 99 3.80 9.92 9.96
N VAL A 100 2.49 9.72 10.00
CA VAL A 100 1.63 10.09 11.13
C VAL A 100 0.86 8.86 11.62
N ASP A 101 0.73 8.71 12.93
CA ASP A 101 0.12 7.53 13.57
C ASP A 101 -1.39 7.33 13.28
N LEU A 102 -1.98 8.23 12.50
CA LEU A 102 -3.35 8.08 12.01
C LEU A 102 -3.48 7.06 10.87
N TYR A 103 -2.35 6.59 10.34
CA TYR A 103 -2.33 5.57 9.30
C TYR A 103 -2.49 4.16 9.89
N GLU A 104 -2.96 3.26 9.05
CA GLU A 104 -3.03 1.83 9.34
C GLU A 104 -1.62 1.26 9.66
N GLY A 105 -1.58 0.17 10.42
CA GLY A 105 -0.34 -0.54 10.71
C GLY A 105 0.43 -0.04 11.94
N SER A 106 0.10 1.11 12.51
CA SER A 106 0.83 1.67 13.66
C SER A 106 0.92 0.72 14.85
N GLN A 107 -0.14 -0.04 15.13
CA GLN A 107 -0.13 -1.04 16.21
C GLN A 107 0.81 -2.21 15.92
N LEU A 108 0.86 -2.68 14.66
CA LEU A 108 1.81 -3.70 14.23
C LEU A 108 3.25 -3.20 14.41
N PHE A 109 3.52 -1.96 13.98
CA PHE A 109 4.86 -1.38 14.05
C PHE A 109 5.35 -1.20 15.48
N ALA A 110 4.43 -0.84 16.40
CA ALA A 110 4.71 -0.67 17.82
C ALA A 110 4.84 -1.99 18.59
N ALA A 111 4.41 -3.12 18.03
CA ALA A 111 4.43 -4.41 18.71
C ALA A 111 5.86 -4.82 19.07
N PRO A 112 6.10 -5.41 20.26
CA PRO A 112 7.45 -5.70 20.77
C PRO A 112 8.33 -6.49 19.81
N GLY A 113 7.74 -7.41 19.02
CA GLY A 113 8.46 -8.23 18.04
C GLY A 113 8.93 -7.48 16.80
N PHE A 114 8.40 -6.30 16.51
CA PHE A 114 8.62 -5.56 15.28
C PHE A 114 9.29 -4.20 15.44
N ARG A 115 9.40 -3.68 16.67
CA ARG A 115 9.94 -2.33 16.95
C ARG A 115 11.30 -2.01 16.32
N ASN A 116 12.14 -3.03 16.14
CA ASN A 116 13.48 -2.85 15.60
C ASN A 116 13.56 -3.19 14.10
N PHE A 117 12.45 -3.50 13.44
CA PHE A 117 12.46 -3.73 12.00
C PHE A 117 12.69 -2.40 11.25
N THR A 118 13.30 -2.47 10.07
CA THR A 118 13.16 -1.40 9.10
C THR A 118 11.74 -1.50 8.54
N ILE A 119 10.98 -0.42 8.68
CA ILE A 119 9.55 -0.39 8.32
C ILE A 119 9.36 0.55 7.14
N VAL A 120 8.70 0.05 6.12
CA VAL A 120 8.25 0.83 4.97
C VAL A 120 6.72 0.84 4.97
N PHE A 121 6.14 2.02 5.02
CA PHE A 121 4.71 2.25 4.87
C PHE A 121 4.45 2.88 3.50
N ALA A 122 3.67 2.22 2.65
CA ALA A 122 3.30 2.67 1.33
C ALA A 122 1.87 3.23 1.32
N PRO A 123 1.70 4.57 1.23
CA PRO A 123 0.38 5.17 1.13
C PRO A 123 -0.32 4.76 -0.15
N TYR A 124 -1.63 4.56 -0.06
CA TYR A 124 -2.48 4.09 -1.13
C TYR A 124 -3.01 5.25 -1.98
N CYS A 125 -2.74 5.27 -3.27
CA CYS A 125 -3.18 6.36 -4.14
C CYS A 125 -3.60 5.96 -5.56
N ASP A 126 -3.68 4.65 -5.85
CA ASP A 126 -4.01 4.15 -7.19
C ASP A 126 -5.47 3.68 -7.35
N GLY A 127 -6.22 3.57 -6.24
CA GLY A 127 -7.62 3.18 -6.23
C GLY A 127 -7.91 1.73 -6.69
N GLY A 128 -6.88 0.92 -6.96
CA GLY A 128 -6.99 -0.42 -7.53
C GLY A 128 -6.10 -1.48 -6.86
N SER A 129 -5.80 -1.34 -5.56
CA SER A 129 -4.98 -2.29 -4.79
C SER A 129 -3.66 -2.63 -5.48
N TRP A 130 -2.97 -1.62 -6.02
CA TRP A 130 -1.65 -1.75 -6.64
C TRP A 130 -1.61 -2.72 -7.83
N SER A 131 -2.75 -2.96 -8.49
CA SER A 131 -2.88 -3.96 -9.55
C SER A 131 -2.96 -3.37 -10.96
N GLY A 132 -3.41 -2.12 -11.12
CA GLY A 132 -3.67 -1.52 -12.42
C GLY A 132 -2.39 -1.24 -13.23
N ASP A 133 -2.43 -1.49 -14.54
CA ASP A 133 -1.36 -1.15 -15.48
C ASP A 133 -1.90 -0.66 -16.84
N ALA A 134 -2.81 0.31 -16.80
CA ALA A 134 -3.32 0.91 -18.02
C ALA A 134 -2.23 1.72 -18.74
N ALA A 135 -2.04 1.44 -20.04
CA ALA A 135 -1.00 2.08 -20.84
C ALA A 135 -1.26 3.58 -21.05
N ALA A 136 -2.52 3.96 -21.29
CA ALA A 136 -2.92 5.35 -21.51
C ALA A 136 -3.67 5.90 -20.29
N PRO A 137 -3.59 7.23 -20.06
CA PRO A 137 -4.47 7.89 -19.10
C PRO A 137 -5.92 7.85 -19.61
N VAL A 138 -6.85 7.82 -18.67
CA VAL A 138 -8.30 7.73 -18.96
C VAL A 138 -8.92 9.10 -18.81
N PRO A 139 -9.62 9.62 -19.85
CA PRO A 139 -10.42 10.84 -19.71
C PRO A 139 -11.49 10.69 -18.62
N THR A 140 -11.75 11.76 -17.90
CA THR A 140 -12.66 11.70 -16.78
C THR A 140 -13.83 12.68 -16.90
N ALA A 141 -14.96 12.24 -16.36
CA ALA A 141 -16.10 13.08 -16.06
C ALA A 141 -16.54 12.81 -14.62
N VAL A 142 -17.22 13.74 -14.01
CA VAL A 142 -17.94 13.53 -12.76
C VAL A 142 -19.40 13.95 -13.01
N ASN A 143 -20.33 13.03 -12.79
CA ASN A 143 -21.74 13.22 -13.10
C ASN A 143 -21.98 13.65 -14.56
N GLY A 144 -21.26 13.04 -15.51
CA GLY A 144 -21.36 13.38 -16.92
C GLY A 144 -20.66 14.67 -17.36
N THR A 145 -20.08 15.42 -16.44
CA THR A 145 -19.35 16.66 -16.74
C THR A 145 -17.85 16.38 -16.80
N SER A 146 -17.21 16.66 -17.95
CA SER A 146 -15.76 16.54 -18.08
C SER A 146 -15.04 17.46 -17.10
N ILE A 147 -14.09 16.91 -16.34
CA ILE A 147 -13.24 17.69 -15.42
C ILE A 147 -11.91 18.09 -16.06
N GLY A 148 -11.69 17.75 -17.33
CA GLY A 148 -10.51 18.15 -18.10
C GLY A 148 -9.17 17.59 -17.59
N LYS A 149 -9.19 16.64 -16.66
CA LYS A 149 -8.00 16.02 -16.07
C LYS A 149 -8.11 14.49 -16.20
N PRO A 150 -7.11 13.82 -16.81
CA PRO A 150 -7.13 12.36 -16.88
C PRO A 150 -6.79 11.73 -15.55
N ILE A 151 -7.25 10.47 -15.36
CA ILE A 151 -6.80 9.60 -14.28
C ILE A 151 -5.90 8.49 -14.81
N TYR A 152 -5.12 7.90 -13.90
CA TYR A 152 -4.10 6.93 -14.21
C TYR A 152 -4.28 5.67 -13.38
N TYR A 153 -4.50 4.55 -14.02
CA TYR A 153 -4.57 3.24 -13.36
C TYR A 153 -3.19 2.57 -13.44
N ARG A 154 -2.28 2.94 -12.54
CA ARG A 154 -0.86 2.60 -12.61
C ARG A 154 -0.32 1.93 -11.33
N GLY A 155 -1.19 1.27 -10.57
CA GLY A 155 -0.84 0.64 -9.29
C GLY A 155 0.30 -0.38 -9.39
N LYS A 156 0.34 -1.19 -10.45
CA LYS A 156 1.43 -2.14 -10.67
C LYS A 156 2.77 -1.44 -10.88
N ARG A 157 2.79 -0.35 -11.63
CA ARG A 157 4.02 0.43 -11.84
C ARG A 157 4.50 1.11 -10.56
N LEU A 158 3.55 1.56 -9.71
CA LEU A 158 3.86 2.07 -8.37
C LEU A 158 4.49 0.99 -7.50
N LEU A 159 3.95 -0.24 -7.52
CA LEU A 159 4.51 -1.37 -6.78
C LEU A 159 5.92 -1.71 -7.27
N ASP A 160 6.14 -1.76 -8.58
CA ASP A 160 7.45 -2.06 -9.16
C ASP A 160 8.48 -1.01 -8.75
N ALA A 161 8.14 0.26 -8.89
CA ALA A 161 9.01 1.36 -8.50
C ALA A 161 9.29 1.40 -6.98
N LEU A 162 8.29 1.07 -6.17
CA LEU A 162 8.46 0.90 -4.72
C LEU A 162 9.46 -0.22 -4.42
N LEU A 163 9.27 -1.41 -4.99
CA LEU A 163 10.16 -2.55 -4.79
C LEU A 163 11.58 -2.24 -5.24
N ASP A 164 11.78 -1.63 -6.41
CA ASP A 164 13.10 -1.22 -6.89
C ASP A 164 13.77 -0.27 -5.89
N SER A 165 13.03 0.72 -5.41
CA SER A 165 13.55 1.72 -4.47
C SER A 165 13.90 1.12 -3.12
N VAL A 166 13.06 0.26 -2.54
CA VAL A 166 13.35 -0.34 -1.21
C VAL A 166 14.43 -1.41 -1.29
N LEU A 167 14.54 -2.14 -2.41
CA LEU A 167 15.66 -3.05 -2.65
C LEU A 167 16.98 -2.29 -2.68
N ALA A 168 17.04 -1.18 -3.43
CA ALA A 168 18.20 -0.29 -3.47
C ALA A 168 18.49 0.35 -2.11
N ALA A 169 17.46 0.61 -1.31
CA ALA A 169 17.57 1.17 0.04
C ALA A 169 18.11 0.18 1.08
N GLY A 170 18.34 -1.09 0.71
CA GLY A 170 18.95 -2.11 1.55
C GLY A 170 18.12 -3.38 1.76
N MET A 171 16.84 -3.42 1.35
CA MET A 171 16.01 -4.60 1.47
C MET A 171 16.57 -5.81 0.70
N ALA A 172 17.38 -5.58 -0.34
CA ALA A 172 18.10 -6.64 -1.06
C ALA A 172 18.99 -7.50 -0.16
N ASN A 173 19.36 -7.03 1.03
CA ASN A 173 20.17 -7.75 2.00
C ASN A 173 19.34 -8.31 3.18
N ALA A 174 18.03 -8.24 3.11
CA ALA A 174 17.15 -8.72 4.18
C ALA A 174 17.20 -10.23 4.32
N SER A 175 17.18 -10.72 5.56
CA SER A 175 16.95 -12.13 5.87
C SER A 175 15.48 -12.44 6.15
N ASN A 176 14.71 -11.42 6.58
CA ASN A 176 13.29 -11.55 6.87
C ASN A 176 12.54 -10.34 6.30
N LEU A 177 11.46 -10.63 5.60
CA LEU A 177 10.51 -9.65 5.09
C LEU A 177 9.10 -10.04 5.51
N LEU A 178 8.42 -9.15 6.22
CA LEU A 178 6.97 -9.19 6.40
C LEU A 178 6.36 -8.32 5.30
N TRP A 179 5.70 -8.95 4.34
CA TRP A 179 4.88 -8.34 3.32
C TRP A 179 3.44 -8.26 3.81
N GLY A 180 2.87 -7.10 3.95
CA GLY A 180 1.52 -7.00 4.49
C GLY A 180 0.79 -5.72 4.12
N GLY A 181 -0.48 -5.66 4.50
CA GLY A 181 -1.31 -4.49 4.31
C GLY A 181 -2.70 -4.71 4.88
N CYS A 182 -3.44 -3.61 5.08
CA CYS A 182 -4.76 -3.63 5.66
C CYS A 182 -5.83 -3.33 4.60
N SER A 183 -7.00 -3.99 4.68
CA SER A 183 -8.15 -3.74 3.80
C SER A 183 -7.76 -3.88 2.32
N ALA A 184 -7.88 -2.83 1.48
CA ALA A 184 -7.39 -2.84 0.10
C ALA A 184 -5.89 -3.16 -0.02
N GLY A 185 -5.09 -2.79 0.99
CA GLY A 185 -3.69 -3.22 1.13
C GLY A 185 -3.55 -4.70 1.45
N GLY A 186 -4.51 -5.28 2.17
CA GLY A 186 -4.62 -6.73 2.38
C GLY A 186 -4.91 -7.48 1.08
N LEU A 187 -5.77 -6.92 0.20
CA LEU A 187 -5.95 -7.45 -1.15
C LEU A 187 -4.65 -7.38 -1.96
N THR A 188 -3.91 -6.28 -1.87
CA THR A 188 -2.58 -6.15 -2.46
C THR A 188 -1.63 -7.25 -1.98
N THR A 189 -1.72 -7.60 -0.70
CA THR A 189 -0.92 -8.67 -0.11
C THR A 189 -1.19 -10.02 -0.77
N TYR A 190 -2.45 -10.37 -0.98
CA TYR A 190 -2.83 -11.60 -1.69
C TYR A 190 -2.38 -11.59 -3.15
N LEU A 191 -2.67 -10.50 -3.88
CA LEU A 191 -2.40 -10.42 -5.31
C LEU A 191 -0.91 -10.53 -5.65
N HIS A 192 -0.03 -10.05 -4.76
CA HIS A 192 1.39 -9.87 -5.09
C HIS A 192 2.35 -10.65 -4.19
N ALA A 193 1.87 -11.59 -3.36
CA ALA A 193 2.73 -12.33 -2.43
C ALA A 193 3.87 -13.07 -3.15
N ASP A 194 3.56 -13.82 -4.19
CA ASP A 194 4.55 -14.58 -4.97
C ASP A 194 5.46 -13.66 -5.77
N TYR A 195 4.90 -12.59 -6.33
CA TYR A 195 5.69 -11.57 -7.02
C TYR A 195 6.71 -10.91 -6.07
N VAL A 196 6.29 -10.47 -4.89
CA VAL A 196 7.19 -9.88 -3.89
C VAL A 196 8.24 -10.90 -3.43
N LYS A 197 7.84 -12.16 -3.25
CA LYS A 197 8.77 -13.24 -2.94
C LYS A 197 9.81 -13.44 -4.04
N SER A 198 9.41 -13.40 -5.31
CA SER A 198 10.33 -13.54 -6.45
C SER A 198 11.34 -12.38 -6.57
N ARG A 199 10.95 -11.19 -6.08
CA ARG A 199 11.81 -9.99 -6.06
C ARG A 199 12.76 -9.92 -4.86
N ALA A 200 12.46 -10.66 -3.79
CA ALA A 200 13.34 -10.75 -2.61
C ALA A 200 14.63 -11.52 -2.93
N ALA A 201 15.70 -11.22 -2.20
CA ALA A 201 16.97 -11.92 -2.37
C ALA A 201 16.81 -13.43 -2.08
N PRO A 202 17.58 -14.28 -2.76
CA PRO A 202 17.62 -15.71 -2.45
C PRO A 202 17.90 -15.94 -0.96
N GLY A 203 17.11 -16.83 -0.32
CA GLY A 203 17.22 -17.09 1.12
C GLY A 203 16.46 -16.14 2.04
N THR A 204 15.92 -15.04 1.56
CA THR A 204 15.02 -14.20 2.36
C THR A 204 13.77 -14.97 2.74
N ARG A 205 13.46 -15.04 4.05
CA ARG A 205 12.19 -15.56 4.55
C ARG A 205 11.13 -14.48 4.36
N VAL A 206 10.18 -14.72 3.46
CA VAL A 206 9.04 -13.83 3.25
C VAL A 206 7.80 -14.41 3.92
N LEU A 207 7.12 -13.60 4.72
CA LEU A 207 5.82 -13.91 5.32
C LEU A 207 4.82 -12.88 4.79
N ALA A 208 3.61 -13.32 4.46
CA ALA A 208 2.53 -12.45 4.03
C ALA A 208 1.48 -12.29 5.15
N LEU A 209 1.01 -11.05 5.39
CA LEU A 209 -0.03 -10.72 6.36
C LEU A 209 -1.09 -9.82 5.72
N ALA A 210 -2.21 -10.40 5.34
CA ALA A 210 -3.38 -9.65 4.88
C ALA A 210 -4.26 -9.30 6.09
N ASP A 211 -4.14 -8.07 6.58
CA ASP A 211 -4.92 -7.58 7.71
C ASP A 211 -6.27 -7.04 7.24
N ALA A 212 -7.33 -7.33 8.00
CA ALA A 212 -8.70 -6.86 7.75
C ALA A 212 -9.17 -7.06 6.28
N MET A 213 -8.69 -8.13 5.63
CA MET A 213 -9.08 -8.51 4.27
C MET A 213 -9.43 -9.97 4.21
N TYR A 214 -10.73 -10.24 4.11
CA TYR A 214 -11.29 -11.57 3.86
C TYR A 214 -12.52 -11.42 2.97
N SER A 215 -12.41 -11.81 1.72
CA SER A 215 -13.47 -11.65 0.73
C SER A 215 -14.15 -12.98 0.45
N LEU A 216 -15.40 -13.10 0.88
CA LEU A 216 -16.28 -14.21 0.54
C LEU A 216 -17.27 -13.78 -0.53
N GLN A 217 -17.49 -14.65 -1.50
CA GLN A 217 -18.65 -14.52 -2.34
C GLN A 217 -19.90 -14.94 -1.57
N HIS A 218 -20.80 -14.02 -1.34
CA HIS A 218 -22.10 -14.29 -0.75
C HIS A 218 -23.17 -13.44 -1.43
N GLU A 219 -24.42 -13.88 -1.32
CA GLU A 219 -25.54 -13.08 -1.79
C GLU A 219 -25.66 -11.79 -0.95
N PRO A 220 -25.99 -10.65 -1.55
CA PRO A 220 -26.21 -9.41 -0.83
C PRO A 220 -27.28 -9.57 0.23
N PHE A 221 -27.15 -8.92 1.39
CA PHE A 221 -28.23 -8.81 2.34
C PHE A 221 -29.40 -8.07 1.69
N THR A 222 -30.59 -8.64 1.81
CA THR A 222 -31.83 -8.03 1.30
C THR A 222 -32.62 -7.36 2.43
N PRO A 223 -33.26 -6.22 2.19
CA PRO A 223 -33.23 -5.44 0.96
C PRO A 223 -31.94 -4.65 0.82
N PRO A 224 -31.40 -4.47 -0.38
CA PRO A 224 -30.27 -3.60 -0.61
C PRO A 224 -30.67 -2.15 -0.36
N ILE A 225 -29.90 -1.45 0.46
CA ILE A 225 -30.14 -0.03 0.76
C ILE A 225 -29.83 0.88 -0.43
N LEU A 226 -29.06 0.36 -1.39
CA LEU A 226 -28.69 1.03 -2.65
C LEU A 226 -28.77 0.00 -3.80
N PRO A 227 -28.83 0.42 -5.09
CA PRO A 227 -28.69 -0.52 -6.20
C PRO A 227 -27.38 -1.27 -6.01
N ALA A 228 -27.54 -2.55 -5.65
CA ALA A 228 -26.47 -3.35 -5.09
C ALA A 228 -25.48 -3.75 -6.20
N ARG A 229 -24.41 -2.99 -6.34
CA ARG A 229 -23.19 -3.56 -6.89
C ARG A 229 -22.58 -4.46 -5.82
N THR A 230 -22.31 -5.69 -6.22
CA THR A 230 -21.62 -6.64 -5.35
C THR A 230 -20.10 -6.36 -5.38
N PHE A 231 -19.36 -6.83 -4.36
CA PHE A 231 -17.90 -6.85 -4.42
C PHE A 231 -17.37 -7.46 -5.73
N ILE A 232 -18.03 -8.49 -6.23
CA ILE A 232 -17.66 -9.15 -7.48
C ILE A 232 -17.84 -8.23 -8.69
N ASP A 233 -18.91 -7.43 -8.73
CA ASP A 233 -19.12 -6.49 -9.83
C ASP A 233 -18.07 -5.40 -9.84
N ASP A 234 -17.66 -4.93 -8.67
CA ASP A 234 -16.58 -3.96 -8.52
C ASP A 234 -15.23 -4.54 -8.98
N MET A 235 -14.92 -5.78 -8.60
CA MET A 235 -13.69 -6.46 -9.02
C MET A 235 -13.68 -6.76 -10.52
N ARG A 236 -14.81 -7.15 -11.11
CA ARG A 236 -14.93 -7.35 -12.57
C ARG A 236 -14.69 -6.06 -13.34
N TRP A 237 -15.34 -4.99 -12.90
CA TRP A 237 -15.12 -3.68 -13.50
C TRP A 237 -13.67 -3.25 -13.37
N GLY A 238 -13.09 -3.34 -12.16
CA GLY A 238 -11.72 -2.96 -11.88
C GLY A 238 -10.70 -3.77 -12.68
N TYR A 239 -10.89 -5.09 -12.79
CA TYR A 239 -10.00 -5.95 -13.59
C TYR A 239 -9.85 -5.43 -15.01
N SER A 240 -10.96 -5.05 -15.64
CA SER A 240 -10.98 -4.55 -17.03
C SER A 240 -10.51 -3.09 -17.11
N ALA A 241 -11.08 -2.20 -16.28
CA ALA A 241 -10.84 -0.76 -16.34
C ALA A 241 -9.41 -0.39 -15.93
N TRP A 242 -8.86 -1.06 -14.91
CA TRP A 242 -7.49 -0.82 -14.46
C TRP A 242 -6.44 -1.54 -15.33
N ASN A 243 -6.85 -2.45 -16.21
CA ASN A 243 -5.95 -3.38 -16.91
C ASN A 243 -5.08 -4.17 -15.92
N ALA A 244 -5.75 -4.85 -14.98
CA ALA A 244 -5.08 -5.45 -13.83
C ALA A 244 -4.40 -6.81 -14.12
N SER A 245 -4.52 -7.35 -15.34
CA SER A 245 -3.97 -8.67 -15.69
C SER A 245 -2.47 -8.81 -15.42
N GLY A 246 -1.69 -7.76 -15.65
CA GLY A 246 -0.26 -7.75 -15.38
C GLY A 246 0.12 -7.69 -13.89
N GLY A 247 -0.85 -7.40 -13.03
CA GLY A 247 -0.69 -7.36 -11.58
C GLY A 247 -1.23 -8.60 -10.85
N ILE A 248 -1.58 -9.65 -11.58
CA ILE A 248 -2.19 -10.87 -11.06
C ILE A 248 -1.28 -12.05 -11.36
N ASP A 249 -1.26 -13.03 -10.45
CA ASP A 249 -0.47 -14.25 -10.60
C ASP A 249 -0.80 -14.97 -11.93
N ALA A 250 0.24 -15.36 -12.67
CA ALA A 250 0.11 -15.94 -14.00
C ALA A 250 -0.57 -17.32 -13.98
N ASP A 251 -0.31 -18.15 -12.96
CA ASP A 251 -0.92 -19.47 -12.84
C ASP A 251 -2.40 -19.36 -12.54
N CYS A 252 -2.76 -18.36 -11.74
CA CYS A 252 -4.14 -18.04 -11.45
C CYS A 252 -4.90 -17.56 -12.70
N LEU A 253 -4.27 -16.72 -13.52
CA LEU A 253 -4.83 -16.28 -14.81
C LEU A 253 -4.99 -17.46 -15.78
N ALA A 254 -4.00 -18.33 -15.86
CA ALA A 254 -4.03 -19.52 -16.72
C ALA A 254 -5.14 -20.50 -16.31
N HIS A 255 -5.32 -20.70 -14.99
CA HIS A 255 -6.29 -21.66 -14.46
C HIS A 255 -7.74 -21.16 -14.54
N TYR A 256 -7.98 -19.89 -14.20
CA TYR A 256 -9.34 -19.35 -14.09
C TYR A 256 -9.78 -18.50 -15.30
N GLY A 257 -8.83 -18.06 -16.13
CA GLY A 257 -9.10 -17.16 -17.25
C GLY A 257 -9.63 -15.78 -16.80
N GLN A 258 -9.68 -14.84 -17.72
CA GLN A 258 -10.04 -13.44 -17.41
C GLN A 258 -11.43 -13.28 -16.77
N VAL A 259 -12.39 -14.14 -17.11
CA VAL A 259 -13.79 -14.04 -16.64
C VAL A 259 -13.99 -14.65 -15.25
N ARG A 260 -13.16 -15.61 -14.83
CA ARG A 260 -13.33 -16.35 -13.57
C ARG A 260 -12.56 -15.74 -12.41
N TYR A 261 -11.56 -14.92 -12.67
CA TYR A 261 -10.78 -14.27 -11.64
C TYR A 261 -11.63 -13.39 -10.71
N SER A 262 -12.69 -12.82 -11.26
CA SER A 262 -13.67 -12.06 -10.50
C SER A 262 -14.63 -12.90 -9.66
N LEU A 263 -14.60 -14.24 -9.76
CA LEU A 263 -15.61 -15.11 -9.16
C LEU A 263 -15.09 -16.04 -8.07
N ARG A 264 -13.78 -16.22 -7.94
CA ARG A 264 -13.21 -17.13 -6.94
C ARG A 264 -11.90 -16.55 -6.43
N ALA A 265 -11.95 -15.78 -5.36
CA ALA A 265 -10.81 -15.76 -4.46
C ALA A 265 -10.62 -17.21 -3.95
N PRO A 266 -9.44 -17.79 -3.98
CA PRO A 266 -9.23 -19.11 -3.40
C PRO A 266 -9.62 -19.06 -1.92
N VAL A 267 -10.43 -20.03 -1.52
CA VAL A 267 -10.74 -20.33 -0.12
C VAL A 267 -9.50 -20.90 0.53
#